data_910e794a442a8ab861c207ef980d8e8e
#
_entry.id   910e794a442a8ab861c207ef980d8e8e
#
_cell.length_a   1.000
_cell.length_b   1.000
_cell.length_c   1.000
_cell.angle_alpha   90.00
_cell.angle_beta   90.00
_cell.angle_gamma   90.00
#
_symmetry.space_group_name_H-M   'P 1'
#
loop_
_entity.id
_entity.type
_entity.pdbx_description
1 polymer ?
#
loop_
_entity_poly.entity_id
_entity_poly.type
_entity_poly.pdbx_seq_one_letter_code
_entity_poly.pdbx_strand_id
1 'polypeptide(L)'
;MKQLKTSLKVSVLAILCLMTLAACEEKSEYRTYENGRLPYILDVPATWEMDESNPVLIKFLNAEHTIVISCEIGDHSLIPEKHFNDFYEYLYKEHEDSLFNKETHQKTDSLYILKWKGKNDLYVFDGSKCMNGYLCGIQVNATPEATQEAQTIFQHVFESLRPNPNFIAPASTEDEEFDED
;
A
#
# COMPACT_ATOMS: atom_id res chain seq x y z
N MET A 1 63.91 9.21 -5.54
CA MET A 1 62.83 10.02 -6.15
C MET A 1 61.75 9.20 -6.90
N LYS A 2 61.99 7.99 -7.41
CA LYS A 2 60.95 7.17 -8.10
C LYS A 2 59.91 6.56 -7.16
N GLN A 3 60.28 6.17 -5.94
CA GLN A 3 59.34 5.56 -5.00
C GLN A 3 58.27 6.51 -4.44
N LEU A 4 58.60 7.79 -4.29
CA LEU A 4 57.68 8.79 -3.78
C LEU A 4 56.52 9.09 -4.75
N LYS A 5 56.79 9.02 -6.07
CA LYS A 5 55.76 9.23 -7.11
C LYS A 5 54.79 8.08 -7.25
N THR A 6 55.20 6.85 -6.90
CA THR A 6 54.31 5.68 -6.94
C THR A 6 53.37 5.64 -5.76
N SER A 7 53.84 6.01 -4.55
CA SER A 7 53.00 6.08 -3.36
C SER A 7 51.90 7.14 -3.48
N LEU A 8 52.21 8.33 -4.06
CA LEU A 8 51.23 9.37 -4.26
C LEU A 8 50.12 8.98 -5.24
N LYS A 9 50.47 8.25 -6.31
CA LYS A 9 49.49 7.79 -7.30
C LYS A 9 48.53 6.74 -6.72
N VAL A 10 49.02 5.84 -5.86
CA VAL A 10 48.18 4.80 -5.20
C VAL A 10 47.23 5.45 -4.19
N SER A 11 47.69 6.44 -3.42
CA SER A 11 46.87 7.20 -2.47
C SER A 11 45.74 8.00 -3.16
N VAL A 12 46.03 8.63 -4.30
CA VAL A 12 45.01 9.40 -5.06
C VAL A 12 43.97 8.44 -5.66
N LEU A 13 44.39 7.29 -6.17
CA LEU A 13 43.47 6.29 -6.70
C LEU A 13 42.56 5.68 -5.62
N ALA A 14 43.10 5.43 -4.44
CA ALA A 14 42.33 4.91 -3.30
C ALA A 14 41.29 5.95 -2.80
N ILE A 15 41.62 7.24 -2.78
CA ILE A 15 40.69 8.31 -2.41
C ILE A 15 39.60 8.47 -3.47
N LEU A 16 39.94 8.35 -4.76
CA LEU A 16 38.96 8.41 -5.86
C LEU A 16 37.98 7.22 -5.80
N CYS A 17 38.45 6.02 -5.51
CA CYS A 17 37.58 4.85 -5.31
C CYS A 17 36.68 4.95 -4.08
N LEU A 18 37.17 5.56 -2.99
CA LEU A 18 36.36 5.82 -1.79
C LEU A 18 35.28 6.88 -2.04
N MET A 19 35.54 7.88 -2.86
CA MET A 19 34.53 8.90 -3.21
C MET A 19 33.44 8.36 -4.14
N THR A 20 33.75 7.38 -5.00
CA THR A 20 32.73 6.75 -5.86
C THR A 20 31.83 5.77 -5.11
N LEU A 21 32.29 5.20 -3.99
CA LEU A 21 31.48 4.33 -3.13
C LEU A 21 30.51 5.11 -2.23
N ALA A 22 30.80 6.39 -1.95
CA ALA A 22 29.94 7.26 -1.13
C ALA A 22 28.79 7.94 -1.91
N ALA A 23 28.71 7.75 -3.24
CA ALA A 23 27.76 8.47 -4.10
C ALA A 23 26.60 7.61 -4.60
N CYS A 24 26.49 6.34 -4.18
CA CYS A 24 25.29 5.54 -4.42
C CYS A 24 24.52 5.38 -3.09
N GLU A 25 23.88 6.42 -2.61
CA GLU A 25 22.60 6.23 -1.92
C GLU A 25 21.63 5.72 -3.00
N GLU A 26 21.42 4.41 -3.05
CA GLU A 26 20.27 3.87 -3.75
C GLU A 26 19.04 4.54 -3.14
N LYS A 27 18.46 5.51 -3.86
CA LYS A 27 17.15 6.03 -3.48
C LYS A 27 16.23 4.83 -3.44
N SER A 28 15.71 4.53 -2.26
CA SER A 28 14.70 3.49 -2.10
C SER A 28 13.60 3.71 -3.14
N GLU A 29 13.24 2.69 -3.86
CA GLU A 29 12.14 2.71 -4.83
C GLU A 29 10.80 2.99 -4.14
N TYR A 30 10.73 2.73 -2.82
CA TYR A 30 9.57 2.91 -1.98
C TYR A 30 9.90 3.80 -0.78
N ARG A 31 8.89 4.50 -0.30
CA ARG A 31 8.91 5.27 0.96
C ARG A 31 7.83 4.79 1.89
N THR A 32 8.10 4.80 3.18
CA THR A 32 7.09 4.50 4.19
C THR A 32 6.11 5.66 4.34
N TYR A 33 4.82 5.34 4.31
CA TYR A 33 3.74 6.24 4.66
C TYR A 33 3.10 5.81 5.98
N GLU A 34 2.97 6.76 6.89
CA GLU A 34 2.35 6.61 8.20
C GLU A 34 1.37 7.77 8.44
N ASN A 35 0.17 7.43 8.91
CA ASN A 35 -0.84 8.39 9.34
C ASN A 35 -1.47 7.87 10.64
N GLY A 36 -1.53 8.71 11.69
CA GLY A 36 -2.06 8.31 13.00
C GLY A 36 -3.53 7.88 13.01
N ARG A 37 -4.28 8.16 11.94
CA ARG A 37 -5.66 7.72 11.75
C ARG A 37 -5.80 6.37 11.05
N LEU A 38 -4.69 5.81 10.53
CA LEU A 38 -4.65 4.48 9.94
C LEU A 38 -4.10 3.48 10.95
N PRO A 39 -4.76 2.33 11.16
CA PRO A 39 -4.26 1.28 12.04
C PRO A 39 -3.02 0.56 11.48
N TYR A 40 -2.56 0.92 10.31
CA TYR A 40 -1.43 0.33 9.61
C TYR A 40 -0.49 1.38 9.01
N ILE A 41 0.73 0.95 8.72
CA ILE A 41 1.76 1.64 7.95
C ILE A 41 1.93 0.86 6.65
N LEU A 42 2.26 1.56 5.55
CA LEU A 42 2.53 0.93 4.26
C LEU A 42 3.72 1.60 3.55
N ASP A 43 4.34 0.88 2.63
CA ASP A 43 5.38 1.43 1.78
C ASP A 43 4.79 1.69 0.38
N VAL A 44 4.92 2.93 -0.10
CA VAL A 44 4.39 3.39 -1.39
C VAL A 44 5.54 3.79 -2.31
N PRO A 45 5.39 3.75 -3.64
CA PRO A 45 6.43 4.19 -4.53
C PRO A 45 6.89 5.61 -4.21
N ALA A 46 8.21 5.80 -4.06
CA ALA A 46 8.78 7.03 -3.48
C ALA A 46 8.52 8.29 -4.32
N THR A 47 8.35 8.13 -5.64
CA THR A 47 8.16 9.21 -6.60
C THR A 47 6.70 9.56 -6.87
N TRP A 48 5.76 8.81 -6.30
CA TRP A 48 4.35 9.03 -6.56
C TRP A 48 3.81 10.25 -5.82
N GLU A 49 2.92 10.96 -6.51
CA GLU A 49 2.19 12.08 -5.92
C GLU A 49 1.17 11.58 -4.90
N MET A 50 1.00 12.37 -3.85
CA MET A 50 0.01 12.11 -2.82
C MET A 50 -1.10 13.13 -2.93
N ASP A 51 -2.35 12.66 -3.00
CA ASP A 51 -3.55 13.46 -2.99
C ASP A 51 -4.34 13.23 -1.69
N GLU A 52 -4.37 14.24 -0.85
CA GLU A 52 -5.11 14.31 0.42
C GLU A 52 -6.29 15.30 0.33
N SER A 53 -6.76 15.66 -0.85
CA SER A 53 -7.87 16.58 -1.05
C SER A 53 -9.19 16.06 -0.47
N ASN A 54 -9.33 14.74 -0.36
CA ASN A 54 -10.44 14.10 0.31
C ASN A 54 -10.07 13.78 1.77
N PRO A 55 -10.82 14.27 2.78
CA PRO A 55 -10.48 14.08 4.18
C PRO A 55 -10.60 12.63 4.68
N VAL A 56 -11.25 11.75 3.92
CA VAL A 56 -11.46 10.33 4.26
C VAL A 56 -10.75 9.37 3.31
N LEU A 57 -10.00 9.88 2.33
CA LEU A 57 -9.35 9.07 1.32
C LEU A 57 -8.02 9.67 0.91
N ILE A 58 -6.96 8.94 1.12
CA ILE A 58 -5.64 9.29 0.60
C ILE A 58 -5.37 8.47 -0.66
N LYS A 59 -4.84 9.14 -1.67
CA LYS A 59 -4.43 8.50 -2.92
C LYS A 59 -2.96 8.73 -3.19
N PHE A 60 -2.33 7.75 -3.79
CA PHE A 60 -1.00 7.87 -4.39
C PHE A 60 -1.15 7.56 -5.87
N LEU A 61 -0.61 8.44 -6.71
CA LEU A 61 -0.77 8.39 -8.16
C LEU A 61 0.61 8.36 -8.83
N ASN A 62 0.76 7.52 -9.85
CA ASN A 62 1.91 7.63 -10.74
C ASN A 62 1.79 8.87 -11.63
N ALA A 63 2.88 9.28 -12.26
CA ALA A 63 2.95 10.53 -13.06
C ALA A 63 1.94 10.56 -14.22
N GLU A 64 1.60 9.42 -14.79
CA GLU A 64 0.65 9.27 -15.89
C GLU A 64 -0.80 9.10 -15.42
N HIS A 65 -1.04 9.00 -14.12
CA HIS A 65 -2.34 8.72 -13.49
C HIS A 65 -3.02 7.43 -14.00
N THR A 66 -2.21 6.47 -14.45
CA THR A 66 -2.68 5.15 -14.94
C THR A 66 -2.82 4.12 -13.84
N ILE A 67 -2.17 4.36 -12.68
CA ILE A 67 -2.26 3.53 -11.48
C ILE A 67 -2.51 4.44 -10.28
N VAL A 68 -3.48 4.05 -9.45
CA VAL A 68 -3.86 4.77 -8.23
C VAL A 68 -3.94 3.79 -7.08
N ILE A 69 -3.17 4.05 -6.00
CA ILE A 69 -3.34 3.39 -4.70
C ILE A 69 -4.29 4.24 -3.88
N SER A 70 -5.30 3.64 -3.30
CA SER A 70 -6.27 4.28 -2.41
C SER A 70 -6.23 3.67 -1.02
N CYS A 71 -6.15 4.53 -0.01
CA CYS A 71 -6.21 4.18 1.40
C CYS A 71 -7.34 4.99 2.04
N GLU A 72 -8.38 4.33 2.49
CA GLU A 72 -9.44 5.00 3.25
C GLU A 72 -8.96 5.35 4.65
N ILE A 73 -9.23 6.57 5.09
CA ILE A 73 -8.91 7.07 6.43
C ILE A 73 -10.15 7.66 7.08
N GLY A 74 -10.34 7.37 8.34
CA GLY A 74 -11.46 7.90 9.12
C GLY A 74 -12.29 6.81 9.77
N ASP A 75 -13.17 7.24 10.65
CA ASP A 75 -13.88 6.34 11.56
C ASP A 75 -14.85 5.40 10.81
N HIS A 76 -15.41 5.87 9.69
CA HIS A 76 -16.34 5.09 8.88
C HIS A 76 -15.68 4.08 7.92
N SER A 77 -14.37 4.18 7.73
CA SER A 77 -13.62 3.25 6.88
C SER A 77 -13.05 2.05 7.65
N LEU A 78 -13.13 2.07 8.98
CA LEU A 78 -12.60 1.03 9.84
C LEU A 78 -13.68 -0.01 10.16
N ILE A 79 -13.52 -1.18 9.61
CA ILE A 79 -14.41 -2.32 9.86
C ILE A 79 -13.83 -3.12 11.01
N PRO A 80 -14.55 -3.26 12.15
CA PRO A 80 -14.08 -4.11 13.24
C PRO A 80 -13.82 -5.55 12.79
N GLU A 81 -12.77 -6.16 13.31
CA GLU A 81 -12.34 -7.52 12.93
C GLU A 81 -13.46 -8.56 13.07
N LYS A 82 -14.37 -8.39 14.05
CA LYS A 82 -15.53 -9.25 14.22
C LYS A 82 -16.46 -9.33 13.00
N HIS A 83 -16.43 -8.33 12.11
CA HIS A 83 -17.22 -8.24 10.89
C HIS A 83 -16.47 -8.68 9.63
N PHE A 84 -15.27 -9.22 9.78
CA PHE A 84 -14.45 -9.65 8.64
C PHE A 84 -15.20 -10.58 7.68
N ASN A 85 -15.85 -11.60 8.21
CA ASN A 85 -16.54 -12.59 7.37
C ASN A 85 -17.73 -11.99 6.63
N ASP A 86 -18.52 -11.15 7.30
CA ASP A 86 -19.70 -10.51 6.72
C ASP A 86 -19.29 -9.59 5.58
N PHE A 87 -18.25 -8.76 5.83
CA PHE A 87 -17.70 -7.87 4.81
C PHE A 87 -17.11 -8.63 3.62
N TYR A 88 -16.37 -9.72 3.87
CA TYR A 88 -15.84 -10.56 2.81
C TYR A 88 -16.94 -11.16 1.94
N GLU A 89 -17.98 -11.76 2.54
CA GLU A 89 -19.10 -12.37 1.80
C GLU A 89 -19.86 -11.32 0.97
N TYR A 90 -20.09 -10.13 1.54
CA TYR A 90 -20.69 -9.01 0.83
C TYR A 90 -19.84 -8.61 -0.39
N LEU A 91 -18.57 -8.34 -0.20
CA LEU A 91 -17.69 -7.87 -1.26
C LEU A 91 -17.50 -8.94 -2.36
N TYR A 92 -17.34 -10.21 -1.96
CA TYR A 92 -17.22 -11.31 -2.90
C TYR A 92 -18.48 -11.49 -3.73
N LYS A 93 -19.66 -11.44 -3.10
CA LYS A 93 -20.95 -11.59 -3.78
C LYS A 93 -21.21 -10.43 -4.74
N GLU A 94 -20.88 -9.20 -4.34
CA GLU A 94 -21.07 -8.02 -5.17
C GLU A 94 -20.19 -8.06 -6.43
N HIS A 95 -19.00 -8.66 -6.35
CA HIS A 95 -18.02 -8.72 -7.43
C HIS A 95 -17.84 -10.09 -8.07
N GLU A 96 -18.66 -11.09 -7.72
CA GLU A 96 -18.49 -12.47 -8.21
C GLU A 96 -18.44 -12.55 -9.74
N ASP A 97 -19.34 -11.86 -10.43
CA ASP A 97 -19.40 -11.84 -11.90
C ASP A 97 -18.28 -11.01 -12.54
N SER A 98 -17.65 -10.14 -11.76
CA SER A 98 -16.58 -9.24 -12.20
C SER A 98 -15.19 -9.81 -11.92
N LEU A 99 -15.06 -10.88 -11.16
CA LEU A 99 -13.79 -11.53 -10.89
C LEU A 99 -13.23 -12.13 -12.18
N PHE A 100 -12.07 -11.64 -12.61
CA PHE A 100 -11.43 -12.12 -13.82
C PHE A 100 -10.47 -13.29 -13.58
N ASN A 101 -10.21 -13.63 -12.32
CA ASN A 101 -9.51 -14.85 -11.92
C ASN A 101 -9.86 -15.21 -10.47
N LYS A 102 -10.61 -16.29 -10.26
CA LYS A 102 -10.97 -16.77 -8.92
C LYS A 102 -9.79 -17.27 -8.09
N GLU A 103 -8.71 -17.71 -8.76
CA GLU A 103 -7.48 -18.14 -8.08
C GLU A 103 -6.70 -16.99 -7.44
N THR A 104 -7.02 -15.73 -7.81
CA THR A 104 -6.38 -14.56 -7.24
C THR A 104 -7.01 -14.08 -5.94
N HIS A 105 -8.12 -14.68 -5.51
CA HIS A 105 -8.68 -14.37 -4.21
C HIS A 105 -8.34 -15.46 -3.20
N GLN A 106 -8.05 -15.03 -1.97
CA GLN A 106 -7.85 -15.93 -0.84
C GLN A 106 -8.51 -15.35 0.40
N LYS A 107 -9.11 -16.22 1.20
CA LYS A 107 -9.78 -15.90 2.45
C LYS A 107 -9.12 -16.65 3.58
N THR A 108 -8.79 -15.92 4.63
CA THR A 108 -8.36 -16.44 5.93
C THR A 108 -9.02 -15.60 7.02
N ASP A 109 -8.83 -15.93 8.29
CA ASP A 109 -9.42 -15.19 9.41
C ASP A 109 -8.94 -13.74 9.49
N SER A 110 -7.82 -13.40 8.85
CA SER A 110 -7.22 -12.07 8.95
C SER A 110 -6.77 -11.45 7.63
N LEU A 111 -7.06 -12.11 6.51
CA LEU A 111 -6.55 -11.68 5.20
C LEU A 111 -7.51 -12.08 4.09
N TYR A 112 -7.77 -11.20 3.14
CA TYR A 112 -8.28 -11.58 1.82
C TYR A 112 -7.67 -10.70 0.72
N ILE A 113 -7.66 -11.21 -0.48
CA ILE A 113 -7.24 -10.51 -1.70
C ILE A 113 -8.28 -10.81 -2.77
N LEU A 114 -8.72 -9.76 -3.45
CA LEU A 114 -9.61 -9.83 -4.60
C LEU A 114 -8.97 -9.12 -5.78
N LYS A 115 -9.31 -9.60 -6.97
CA LYS A 115 -8.93 -8.98 -8.23
C LYS A 115 -10.12 -9.06 -9.17
N TRP A 116 -10.57 -7.92 -9.69
CA TRP A 116 -11.71 -7.87 -10.61
C TRP A 116 -11.55 -6.76 -11.64
N LYS A 117 -12.39 -6.81 -12.67
CA LYS A 117 -12.55 -5.73 -13.62
C LYS A 117 -13.67 -4.81 -13.12
N GLY A 118 -13.32 -3.58 -12.79
CA GLY A 118 -14.26 -2.58 -12.31
C GLY A 118 -15.03 -1.89 -13.42
N LYS A 119 -15.81 -0.88 -13.04
CA LYS A 119 -16.46 0.03 -13.99
C LYS A 119 -15.41 0.82 -14.77
N ASN A 120 -15.74 1.27 -15.97
CA ASN A 120 -14.85 2.04 -16.86
C ASN A 120 -13.60 1.25 -17.32
N ASP A 121 -13.71 -0.05 -17.43
CA ASP A 121 -12.62 -0.95 -17.84
C ASP A 121 -11.36 -0.92 -16.96
N LEU A 122 -11.39 -0.28 -15.80
CA LEU A 122 -10.30 -0.31 -14.85
C LEU A 122 -10.17 -1.70 -14.22
N TYR A 123 -8.96 -2.13 -14.00
CA TYR A 123 -8.65 -3.30 -13.19
C TYR A 123 -8.46 -2.86 -11.75
N VAL A 124 -9.02 -3.63 -10.83
CA VAL A 124 -9.00 -3.33 -9.40
C VAL A 124 -8.37 -4.49 -8.66
N PHE A 125 -7.41 -4.17 -7.81
CA PHE A 125 -6.83 -5.09 -6.83
C PHE A 125 -7.20 -4.58 -5.45
N ASP A 126 -7.81 -5.42 -4.64
CA ASP A 126 -8.23 -5.08 -3.30
C ASP A 126 -7.69 -6.14 -2.32
N GLY A 127 -7.14 -5.69 -1.22
CA GLY A 127 -6.58 -6.58 -0.23
C GLY A 127 -6.73 -5.99 1.17
N SER A 128 -7.06 -6.85 2.12
CA SER A 128 -7.29 -6.47 3.51
C SER A 128 -6.63 -7.43 4.47
N LYS A 129 -6.17 -6.87 5.59
CA LYS A 129 -5.64 -7.61 6.75
C LYS A 129 -6.27 -7.07 8.01
N CYS A 130 -6.46 -7.92 9.01
CA CYS A 130 -6.85 -7.46 10.34
C CYS A 130 -5.62 -6.94 11.10
N MET A 131 -5.68 -5.69 11.54
CA MET A 131 -4.61 -5.04 12.30
C MET A 131 -5.22 -4.11 13.35
N ASN A 132 -4.68 -4.15 14.56
CA ASN A 132 -5.17 -3.33 15.68
C ASN A 132 -6.69 -3.48 15.94
N GLY A 133 -7.28 -4.67 15.64
CA GLY A 133 -8.70 -4.95 15.83
C GLY A 133 -9.62 -4.47 14.70
N TYR A 134 -9.04 -4.01 13.57
CA TYR A 134 -9.78 -3.54 12.40
C TYR A 134 -9.38 -4.28 11.13
N LEU A 135 -10.33 -4.39 10.20
CA LEU A 135 -10.07 -4.82 8.84
C LEU A 135 -9.50 -3.63 8.06
N CYS A 136 -8.23 -3.74 7.70
CA CYS A 136 -7.46 -2.68 7.06
C CYS A 136 -7.21 -3.05 5.62
N GLY A 137 -7.65 -2.23 4.68
CA GLY A 137 -7.54 -2.51 3.26
C GLY A 137 -6.83 -1.43 2.47
N ILE A 138 -6.31 -1.85 1.34
CA ILE A 138 -5.83 -0.99 0.27
C ILE A 138 -6.49 -1.41 -1.04
N GLN A 139 -6.75 -0.45 -1.89
CA GLN A 139 -7.24 -0.68 -3.23
C GLN A 139 -6.26 -0.08 -4.24
N VAL A 140 -5.93 -0.84 -5.28
CA VAL A 140 -5.13 -0.35 -6.41
C VAL A 140 -5.97 -0.44 -7.68
N ASN A 141 -6.18 0.69 -8.32
CA ASN A 141 -6.90 0.81 -9.58
C ASN A 141 -5.90 1.07 -10.72
N ALA A 142 -6.08 0.42 -11.86
CA ALA A 142 -5.21 0.57 -13.01
C ALA A 142 -5.95 0.54 -14.34
N THR A 143 -5.41 1.25 -15.31
CA THR A 143 -5.85 1.08 -16.71
C THR A 143 -5.46 -0.30 -17.24
N PRO A 144 -6.09 -0.80 -18.31
CA PRO A 144 -5.77 -2.11 -18.88
C PRO A 144 -4.29 -2.28 -19.21
N GLU A 145 -3.65 -1.23 -19.74
CA GLU A 145 -2.25 -1.25 -20.16
C GLU A 145 -1.29 -1.34 -18.96
N ALA A 146 -1.69 -0.76 -17.82
CA ALA A 146 -0.87 -0.71 -16.61
C ALA A 146 -1.14 -1.88 -15.63
N THR A 147 -2.02 -2.83 -15.98
CA THR A 147 -2.49 -3.89 -15.08
C THR A 147 -1.36 -4.74 -14.50
N GLN A 148 -0.36 -5.11 -15.32
CA GLN A 148 0.74 -5.96 -14.85
C GLN A 148 1.64 -5.22 -13.86
N GLU A 149 1.95 -3.97 -14.13
CA GLU A 149 2.70 -3.11 -13.21
C GLU A 149 1.93 -2.90 -11.92
N ALA A 150 0.64 -2.58 -12.02
CA ALA A 150 -0.24 -2.40 -10.86
C ALA A 150 -0.31 -3.65 -9.97
N GLN A 151 -0.30 -4.84 -10.55
CA GLN A 151 -0.27 -6.08 -9.79
C GLN A 151 1.01 -6.21 -8.97
N THR A 152 2.16 -5.87 -9.56
CA THR A 152 3.45 -5.90 -8.86
C THR A 152 3.50 -4.88 -7.72
N ILE A 153 3.01 -3.66 -7.99
CA ILE A 153 2.92 -2.60 -7.00
C ILE A 153 1.96 -3.00 -5.87
N PHE A 154 0.76 -3.49 -6.22
CA PHE A 154 -0.20 -3.95 -5.23
C PHE A 154 0.40 -5.01 -4.31
N GLN A 155 1.07 -6.01 -4.86
CA GLN A 155 1.70 -7.06 -4.07
C GLN A 155 2.72 -6.48 -3.09
N HIS A 156 3.61 -5.62 -3.55
CA HIS A 156 4.61 -4.99 -2.68
C HIS A 156 3.95 -4.15 -1.57
N VAL A 157 3.03 -3.25 -1.95
CA VAL A 157 2.34 -2.37 -0.99
C VAL A 157 1.56 -3.20 0.02
N PHE A 158 0.84 -4.22 -0.42
CA PHE A 158 0.05 -5.10 0.44
C PHE A 158 0.91 -5.94 1.39
N GLU A 159 2.03 -6.47 0.91
CA GLU A 159 2.99 -7.21 1.75
C GLU A 159 3.63 -6.30 2.80
N SER A 160 3.85 -5.02 2.48
CA SER A 160 4.44 -4.03 3.37
C SER A 160 3.51 -3.59 4.52
N LEU A 161 2.21 -3.87 4.43
CA LEU A 161 1.24 -3.52 5.46
C LEU A 161 1.64 -4.13 6.81
N ARG A 162 1.80 -3.26 7.80
CA ARG A 162 2.18 -3.59 9.18
C ARG A 162 1.43 -2.74 10.19
N PRO A 163 1.23 -3.20 11.43
CA PRO A 163 0.53 -2.42 12.44
C PRO A 163 1.18 -1.06 12.69
N ASN A 164 0.35 -0.03 12.84
CA ASN A 164 0.81 1.30 13.19
C ASN A 164 0.84 1.46 14.73
N PRO A 165 2.02 1.63 15.35
CA PRO A 165 2.11 1.80 16.79
C PRO A 165 1.58 3.16 17.28
N ASN A 166 1.43 4.14 16.37
CA ASN A 166 0.94 5.48 16.67
C ASN A 166 -0.55 5.66 16.29
N PHE A 167 -1.24 4.56 15.99
CA PHE A 167 -2.65 4.59 15.68
C PHE A 167 -3.48 5.05 16.88
N ILE A 168 -4.34 6.03 16.63
CA ILE A 168 -5.31 6.53 17.60
C ILE A 168 -6.66 5.95 17.20
N ALA A 169 -7.12 4.94 17.94
CA ALA A 169 -8.44 4.37 17.69
C ALA A 169 -9.53 5.45 17.83
N PRO A 170 -10.54 5.46 16.95
CA PRO A 170 -11.70 6.32 17.15
C PRO A 170 -12.35 6.04 18.50
N ALA A 171 -12.90 7.08 19.15
CA ALA A 171 -13.68 6.88 20.35
C ALA A 171 -14.82 5.92 20.03
N SER A 172 -14.91 4.80 20.75
CA SER A 172 -16.02 3.87 20.57
C SER A 172 -17.31 4.65 20.78
N THR A 173 -18.10 4.81 19.76
CA THR A 173 -19.52 5.11 19.92
C THR A 173 -20.11 3.84 20.52
N GLU A 174 -20.18 3.81 21.85
CA GLU A 174 -20.87 2.76 22.58
C GLU A 174 -22.32 2.76 22.08
N ASP A 175 -22.70 1.65 21.46
CA ASP A 175 -24.06 1.19 21.23
C ASP A 175 -25.04 2.22 20.62
N GLU A 176 -24.89 2.57 19.35
CA GLU A 176 -26.11 2.80 18.57
C GLU A 176 -26.75 1.40 18.38
N GLU A 177 -27.63 1.06 19.33
CA GLU A 177 -28.61 0.00 19.15
C GLU A 177 -29.26 0.24 17.77
N PHE A 178 -29.00 -0.65 16.83
CA PHE A 178 -29.83 -0.74 15.64
C PHE A 178 -31.20 -1.21 16.14
N ASP A 179 -32.09 -0.24 16.39
CA ASP A 179 -33.52 -0.51 16.55
C ASP A 179 -33.97 -1.14 15.21
N GLU A 180 -34.18 -2.45 15.23
CA GLU A 180 -34.92 -3.16 14.20
C GLU A 180 -36.39 -2.69 14.24
N ASP A 181 -36.76 -1.80 13.31
CA ASP A 181 -38.15 -1.56 12.91
C ASP A 181 -38.52 -2.35 11.66
#